data_485861a457057e496d935685ac92eaa5
#
_entry.id   485861a457057e496d935685ac92eaa5
#
_cell.length_a   1.000
_cell.length_b   1.000
_cell.length_c   1.000
_cell.angle_alpha   90.00
_cell.angle_beta   90.00
_cell.angle_gamma   90.00
#
_symmetry.space_group_name_H-M   'P 1'
#
loop_
_entity.id
_entity.type
_entity.pdbx_description
1 polymer ?
#
loop_
_entity_poly.entity_id
_entity_poly.type
_entity_poly.pdbx_seq_one_letter_code
_entity_poly.pdbx_strand_id
1 'polypeptide(L)'
;VDKKKLDHFKELLLKQRQQIMNVGLLNKSDDLHVATDDLSDETDLASSLIQQQLSCTIRDREFAKLRRIDMALEKIAEGSYGHCDECDEEISLKRLENQPWAELCITHAEEKEREESQTWRHA
;
A
#
# COMPACT_ATOMS: atom_id res chain seq x y z
N VAL A 1 17.54 -12.39 -9.21
CA VAL A 1 18.00 -11.51 -8.12
C VAL A 1 18.94 -12.27 -7.20
N ASP A 2 20.11 -11.69 -6.93
CA ASP A 2 21.12 -12.31 -6.07
C ASP A 2 20.64 -12.43 -4.63
N LYS A 3 21.15 -13.43 -3.91
CA LYS A 3 20.82 -13.66 -2.51
C LYS A 3 21.03 -12.43 -1.62
N LYS A 4 22.11 -11.68 -1.86
CA LYS A 4 22.41 -10.44 -1.13
C LYS A 4 21.34 -9.37 -1.39
N LYS A 5 20.87 -9.25 -2.63
CA LYS A 5 19.80 -8.32 -3.01
C LYS A 5 18.47 -8.76 -2.42
N LEU A 6 18.19 -10.05 -2.40
CA LEU A 6 16.98 -10.60 -1.76
C LEU A 6 16.95 -10.26 -0.27
N ASP A 7 18.08 -10.42 0.43
CA ASP A 7 18.18 -10.07 1.84
C ASP A 7 17.96 -8.57 2.06
N HIS A 8 18.52 -7.73 1.18
CA HIS A 8 18.33 -6.29 1.22
C HIS A 8 16.85 -5.90 1.05
N PHE A 9 16.18 -6.46 0.06
CA PHE A 9 14.76 -6.19 -0.18
C PHE A 9 13.88 -6.74 0.94
N LYS A 10 14.24 -7.89 1.49
CA LYS A 10 13.56 -8.46 2.64
C LYS A 10 13.61 -7.52 3.85
N GLU A 11 14.78 -6.96 4.14
CA GLU A 11 14.93 -5.98 5.22
C GLU A 11 14.10 -4.72 4.97
N LEU A 12 14.11 -4.20 3.74
CA LEU A 12 13.29 -3.04 3.38
C LEU A 12 11.79 -3.31 3.56
N LEU A 13 11.34 -4.49 3.13
CA LEU A 13 9.94 -4.89 3.27
C LEU A 13 9.54 -5.03 4.73
N LEU A 14 10.37 -5.67 5.54
CA LEU A 14 10.11 -5.83 6.97
C LEU A 14 10.07 -4.48 7.69
N LYS A 15 10.97 -3.57 7.34
CA LYS A 15 11.01 -2.23 7.90
C LYS A 15 9.74 -1.44 7.56
N GLN A 16 9.32 -1.49 6.30
CA GLN A 16 8.10 -0.80 5.86
C GLN A 16 6.85 -1.42 6.49
N ARG A 17 6.82 -2.74 6.60
CA ARG A 17 5.74 -3.45 7.27
C ARG A 17 5.61 -2.97 8.72
N GLN A 18 6.72 -2.87 9.42
CA GLN A 18 6.74 -2.40 10.80
C GLN A 18 6.24 -0.95 10.92
N GLN A 19 6.66 -0.08 10.01
CA GLN A 19 6.22 1.32 9.99
C GLN A 19 4.70 1.42 9.78
N ILE A 20 4.15 0.65 8.85
CA ILE A 20 2.71 0.65 8.56
C ILE A 20 1.93 0.15 9.77
N MET A 21 2.39 -0.94 10.38
CA MET A 21 1.74 -1.52 11.57
C MET A 21 1.73 -0.54 12.73
N ASN A 22 2.85 0.14 12.98
CA ASN A 22 2.95 1.11 14.08
C ASN A 22 2.05 2.32 13.85
N VAL A 23 2.07 2.90 12.66
CA VAL A 23 1.24 4.07 12.32
C VAL A 23 -0.23 3.67 12.29
N GLY A 24 -0.56 2.52 11.71
CA GLY A 24 -1.93 2.03 11.64
C GLY A 24 -2.56 1.80 13.01
N LEU A 25 -1.79 1.25 13.96
CA LEU A 25 -2.27 1.02 15.32
C LEU A 25 -2.47 2.33 16.08
N LEU A 26 -1.58 3.32 15.91
CA LEU A 26 -1.68 4.62 16.56
C LEU A 26 -2.87 5.42 16.01
N ASN A 27 -3.05 5.46 14.70
CA ASN A 27 -4.14 6.21 14.07
C ASN A 27 -5.51 5.59 14.34
N LYS A 28 -5.58 4.28 14.52
CA LYS A 28 -6.84 3.59 14.78
C LYS A 28 -7.51 4.02 16.07
N SER A 29 -6.74 4.36 17.11
CA SER A 29 -7.30 4.84 18.37
C SER A 29 -7.75 6.30 18.27
N ASP A 30 -7.03 7.14 17.52
CA ASP A 30 -7.34 8.56 17.38
C ASP A 30 -8.56 8.79 16.47
N ASP A 31 -8.68 8.06 15.37
CA ASP A 31 -9.77 8.21 14.39
C ASP A 31 -11.13 7.77 14.93
N LEU A 32 -11.15 6.84 15.87
CA LEU A 32 -12.38 6.35 16.47
C LEU A 32 -12.89 7.25 17.59
N HIS A 33 -12.10 8.23 18.02
CA HIS A 33 -12.41 9.10 19.14
C HIS A 33 -12.81 10.52 18.75
N VAL A 34 -13.30 10.74 17.53
CA VAL A 34 -13.96 12.02 17.26
C VAL A 34 -15.28 11.98 18.03
N ALA A 35 -15.24 12.48 19.25
CA ALA A 35 -16.41 12.57 20.11
C ALA A 35 -17.40 13.54 19.44
N THR A 36 -18.58 13.06 19.10
CA THR A 36 -19.66 13.89 18.57
C THR A 36 -20.04 14.99 19.53
N ASP A 37 -19.70 14.84 20.80
CA ASP A 37 -19.98 15.82 21.86
C ASP A 37 -19.13 17.10 21.75
N ASP A 38 -17.99 17.05 21.06
CA ASP A 38 -17.10 18.20 20.84
C ASP A 38 -17.48 19.02 19.60
N LEU A 39 -18.47 18.58 18.82
CA LEU A 39 -18.88 19.23 17.60
C LEU A 39 -20.00 20.23 17.87
N SER A 40 -19.67 21.54 17.78
CA SER A 40 -20.57 22.62 18.18
C SER A 40 -21.55 23.07 17.10
N ASP A 41 -21.33 22.70 15.82
CA ASP A 41 -22.25 23.07 14.73
C ASP A 41 -22.19 22.08 13.53
N GLU A 42 -23.09 22.28 12.54
CA GLU A 42 -23.17 21.44 11.35
C GLU A 42 -21.91 21.50 10.48
N THR A 43 -21.25 22.65 10.43
CA THR A 43 -20.01 22.84 9.66
C THR A 43 -18.87 22.01 10.25
N ASP A 44 -18.73 22.01 11.56
CA ASP A 44 -17.73 21.21 12.27
C ASP A 44 -18.00 19.72 12.10
N LEU A 45 -19.27 19.32 12.13
CA LEU A 45 -19.66 17.94 11.90
C LEU A 45 -19.30 17.49 10.47
N ALA A 46 -19.62 18.31 9.45
CA ALA A 46 -19.30 18.01 8.07
C ALA A 46 -17.79 17.89 7.84
N SER A 47 -17.01 18.83 8.40
CA SER A 47 -15.54 18.79 8.31
C SER A 47 -14.97 17.54 8.98
N SER A 48 -15.53 17.17 10.13
CA SER A 48 -15.10 15.98 10.86
C SER A 48 -15.39 14.70 10.08
N LEU A 49 -16.55 14.60 9.43
CA LEU A 49 -16.91 13.46 8.59
C LEU A 49 -15.99 13.34 7.37
N ILE A 50 -15.63 14.46 6.75
CA ILE A 50 -14.68 14.48 5.63
C ILE A 50 -13.32 14.01 6.09
N GLN A 51 -12.83 14.47 7.25
CA GLN A 51 -11.56 14.04 7.81
C GLN A 51 -11.56 12.54 8.15
N GLN A 52 -12.65 12.03 8.70
CA GLN A 52 -12.80 10.59 8.98
C GLN A 52 -12.76 9.78 7.69
N GLN A 53 -13.45 10.22 6.65
CA GLN A 53 -13.47 9.54 5.36
C GLN A 53 -12.07 9.53 4.72
N LEU A 54 -11.35 10.66 4.80
CA LEU A 54 -9.98 10.75 4.29
C LEU A 54 -9.05 9.82 5.07
N SER A 55 -9.16 9.79 6.39
CA SER A 55 -8.37 8.90 7.24
C SER A 55 -8.63 7.43 6.92
N CYS A 56 -9.89 7.06 6.69
CA CYS A 56 -10.24 5.69 6.27
C CYS A 56 -9.62 5.35 4.91
N THR A 57 -9.66 6.28 3.96
CA THR A 57 -9.06 6.07 2.63
C THR A 57 -7.55 5.86 2.73
N ILE A 58 -6.86 6.66 3.53
CA ILE A 58 -5.42 6.53 3.76
C ILE A 58 -5.12 5.18 4.43
N ARG A 59 -5.92 4.80 5.42
CA ARG A 59 -5.77 3.51 6.12
C ARG A 59 -5.97 2.34 5.17
N ASP A 60 -6.96 2.40 4.29
CA ASP A 60 -7.21 1.35 3.30
C ASP A 60 -6.05 1.19 2.34
N ARG A 61 -5.43 2.29 1.93
CA ARG A 61 -4.22 2.28 1.09
C ARG A 61 -3.06 1.62 1.81
N GLU A 62 -2.86 1.96 3.09
CA GLU A 62 -1.79 1.38 3.90
C GLU A 62 -2.00 -0.12 4.11
N PHE A 63 -3.23 -0.56 4.35
CA PHE A 63 -3.53 -2.00 4.46
C PHE A 63 -3.35 -2.74 3.14
N ALA A 64 -3.71 -2.12 2.01
CA ALA A 64 -3.47 -2.71 0.69
C ALA A 64 -1.97 -2.86 0.43
N LYS A 65 -1.18 -1.85 0.78
CA LYS A 65 0.28 -1.88 0.70
C LYS A 65 0.86 -2.99 1.59
N LEU A 66 0.32 -3.12 2.81
CA LEU A 66 0.73 -4.17 3.75
C LEU A 66 0.50 -5.57 3.16
N ARG A 67 -0.65 -5.80 2.54
CA ARG A 67 -0.93 -7.07 1.87
C ARG A 67 0.07 -7.37 0.75
N ARG A 68 0.42 -6.36 -0.04
CA ARG A 68 1.43 -6.49 -1.10
C ARG A 68 2.82 -6.81 -0.54
N ILE A 69 3.17 -6.17 0.58
CA ILE A 69 4.42 -6.44 1.29
C ILE A 69 4.47 -7.89 1.78
N ASP A 70 3.39 -8.38 2.37
CA ASP A 70 3.30 -9.77 2.85
C ASP A 70 3.40 -10.76 1.69
N MET A 71 2.76 -10.49 0.55
CA MET A 71 2.88 -11.31 -0.65
C MET A 71 4.31 -11.31 -1.21
N ALA A 72 4.98 -10.15 -1.20
CA ALA A 72 6.37 -10.05 -1.63
C ALA A 72 7.29 -10.87 -0.72
N LEU A 73 7.06 -10.85 0.58
CA LEU A 73 7.83 -11.66 1.54
C LEU A 73 7.62 -13.16 1.29
N GLU A 74 6.40 -13.59 0.95
CA GLU A 74 6.13 -14.97 0.54
C GLU A 74 6.90 -15.34 -0.71
N LYS A 75 6.93 -14.46 -1.71
CA LYS A 75 7.68 -14.69 -2.95
C LYS A 75 9.18 -14.82 -2.69
N ILE A 76 9.73 -14.06 -1.76
CA ILE A 76 11.13 -14.18 -1.35
C ILE A 76 11.37 -15.59 -0.77
N ALA A 77 10.48 -16.05 0.09
CA ALA A 77 10.58 -17.38 0.70
C ALA A 77 10.47 -18.50 -0.33
N GLU A 78 9.63 -18.32 -1.37
CA GLU A 78 9.42 -19.28 -2.46
C GLU A 78 10.48 -19.19 -3.56
N GLY A 79 11.25 -18.11 -3.60
CA GLY A 79 12.27 -17.87 -4.63
C GLY A 79 11.73 -17.27 -5.92
N SER A 80 10.49 -16.75 -5.91
CA SER A 80 9.84 -16.15 -7.10
C SER A 80 9.81 -14.62 -7.08
N TYR A 81 10.47 -14.00 -6.11
CA TYR A 81 10.49 -12.54 -5.96
C TYR A 81 11.21 -11.87 -7.13
N GLY A 82 10.68 -10.71 -7.52
CA GLY A 82 11.30 -9.87 -8.54
C GLY A 82 10.84 -10.13 -9.96
N HIS A 83 9.82 -10.96 -10.13
CA HIS A 83 9.23 -11.27 -11.44
C HIS A 83 7.83 -10.70 -11.55
N CYS A 84 7.48 -10.19 -12.74
CA CYS A 84 6.13 -9.70 -13.02
C CYS A 84 5.13 -10.85 -13.02
N ASP A 85 3.99 -10.68 -12.34
CA ASP A 85 2.95 -11.70 -12.26
C ASP A 85 2.27 -11.96 -13.62
N GLU A 86 2.30 -10.99 -14.52
CA GLU A 86 1.63 -11.11 -15.84
C GLU A 86 2.53 -11.71 -16.92
N CYS A 87 3.81 -11.36 -16.96
CA CYS A 87 4.71 -11.79 -18.05
C CYS A 87 5.93 -12.58 -17.60
N ASP A 88 6.09 -12.82 -16.31
CA ASP A 88 7.23 -13.52 -15.70
C ASP A 88 8.61 -12.89 -15.99
N GLU A 89 8.66 -11.72 -16.60
CA GLU A 89 9.90 -11.00 -16.80
C GLU A 89 10.39 -10.37 -15.49
N GLU A 90 11.71 -10.19 -15.39
CA GLU A 90 12.29 -9.56 -14.22
C GLU A 90 11.86 -8.10 -14.10
N ILE A 91 11.40 -7.70 -12.92
CA ILE A 91 11.14 -6.30 -12.61
C ILE A 91 12.49 -5.60 -12.42
N SER A 92 12.64 -4.37 -12.94
CA SER A 92 13.90 -3.65 -12.81
C SER A 92 14.27 -3.42 -11.34
N LEU A 93 15.56 -3.50 -11.03
CA LEU A 93 16.06 -3.28 -9.68
C LEU A 93 15.72 -1.88 -9.16
N LYS A 94 15.76 -0.89 -10.05
CA LYS A 94 15.42 0.49 -9.72
C LYS A 94 13.97 0.60 -9.24
N ARG A 95 13.06 -0.10 -9.91
CA ARG A 95 11.65 -0.14 -9.52
C ARG A 95 11.47 -0.85 -8.17
N LEU A 96 12.18 -1.95 -7.96
CA LEU A 96 12.13 -2.70 -6.70
C LEU A 96 12.70 -1.90 -5.54
N GLU A 97 13.72 -1.08 -5.75
CA GLU A 97 14.25 -0.22 -4.71
C GLU A 97 13.26 0.86 -4.28
N ASN A 98 12.51 1.42 -5.23
CA ASN A 98 11.48 2.41 -4.94
C ASN A 98 10.21 1.76 -4.37
N GLN A 99 9.84 0.59 -4.90
CA GLN A 99 8.65 -0.15 -4.49
C GLN A 99 8.99 -1.63 -4.32
N PRO A 100 9.57 -2.03 -3.18
CA PRO A 100 9.96 -3.44 -2.96
C PRO A 100 8.79 -4.42 -3.05
N TRP A 101 7.56 -3.95 -2.87
CA TRP A 101 6.34 -4.76 -2.97
C TRP A 101 5.79 -4.85 -4.40
N ALA A 102 6.49 -4.33 -5.40
CA ALA A 102 6.00 -4.32 -6.78
C ALA A 102 5.76 -5.74 -7.30
N GLU A 103 4.59 -5.96 -7.86
CA GLU A 103 4.16 -7.26 -8.40
C GLU A 103 4.20 -7.28 -9.92
N LEU A 104 4.19 -6.10 -10.56
CA LEU A 104 4.10 -5.94 -12.00
C LEU A 104 5.29 -5.13 -12.52
N CYS A 105 5.72 -5.42 -13.74
CA CYS A 105 6.67 -4.56 -14.44
C CYS A 105 5.99 -3.24 -14.81
N ILE A 106 6.78 -2.25 -15.22
CA ILE A 106 6.27 -0.91 -15.54
C ILE A 106 5.15 -0.97 -16.59
N THR A 107 5.33 -1.76 -17.63
CA THR A 107 4.36 -1.89 -18.73
C THR A 107 3.01 -2.40 -18.24
N HIS A 108 3.01 -3.48 -17.45
CA HIS A 108 1.76 -4.07 -16.94
C HIS A 108 1.14 -3.22 -15.82
N ALA A 109 1.95 -2.54 -15.03
CA ALA A 109 1.45 -1.61 -14.03
C ALA A 109 0.72 -0.42 -14.67
N GLU A 110 1.28 0.13 -15.75
CA GLU A 110 0.65 1.21 -16.51
C GLU A 110 -0.64 0.76 -17.18
N GLU A 111 -0.67 -0.44 -17.73
CA GLU A 111 -1.89 -1.01 -18.32
C GLU A 111 -3.00 -1.15 -17.28
N LYS A 112 -2.67 -1.64 -16.10
CA LYS A 112 -3.62 -1.78 -15.00
C LYS A 112 -4.19 -0.43 -14.56
N GLU A 113 -3.33 0.57 -14.45
CA GLU A 113 -3.76 1.92 -14.11
C GLU A 113 -4.69 2.51 -15.17
N ARG A 114 -4.42 2.27 -16.45
CA ARG A 114 -5.28 2.70 -17.55
C ARG A 114 -6.65 2.02 -17.50
N GLU A 115 -6.69 0.73 -17.24
CA GLU A 115 -7.93 -0.02 -17.11
C GLU A 115 -8.77 0.51 -15.95
N GLU A 116 -8.15 0.75 -14.80
CA GLU A 116 -8.82 1.33 -13.63
C GLU A 116 -9.36 2.73 -13.93
N SER A 117 -8.58 3.57 -14.62
CA SER A 117 -9.02 4.90 -15.04
C SER A 117 -10.20 4.87 -15.99
N GLN A 118 -10.20 3.93 -16.94
CA GLN A 118 -11.30 3.74 -17.88
C GLN A 118 -12.57 3.28 -17.16
N THR A 119 -12.45 2.36 -16.22
CA THR A 119 -13.56 1.89 -15.40
C THR A 119 -14.18 3.06 -14.61
N TRP A 120 -13.37 3.93 -14.05
CA TRP A 120 -13.82 5.11 -13.33
C TRP A 120 -14.57 6.11 -14.24
N ARG A 121 -14.13 6.26 -15.50
CA ARG A 121 -14.77 7.17 -16.45
C ARG A 121 -16.13 6.69 -16.94
N HIS A 122 -16.37 5.38 -16.90
CA HIS A 122 -17.61 4.77 -17.35
C HIS A 122 -18.59 4.45 -16.21
N ALA A 123 -18.16 4.68 -14.98
CA ALA A 123 -19.04 4.60 -13.82
C ALA A 123 -19.68 5.97 -13.54
#